data_81895315d624dca305420704bf63db92
#
_entry.id   81895315d624dca305420704bf63db92
#
_cell.length_a   1.000
_cell.length_b   1.000
_cell.length_c   1.000
_cell.angle_alpha   90.00
_cell.angle_beta   90.00
_cell.angle_gamma   90.00
#
_symmetry.space_group_name_H-M   'P 1'
#
loop_
_entity.id
_entity.type
_entity.pdbx_description
1 polymer ?
#
loop_
_entity_poly.entity_id
_entity_poly.type
_entity_poly.pdbx_seq_one_letter_code
_entity_poly.pdbx_strand_id
1 'polypeptide(L)'
;RYICVNDLFGAAKTTEGGELMEFRDYLQEAAEAYGLCLTERMVEQFTLYYELLLEWNEKINLTAITEPKEVAIKHMIDSLSCLDEKVFPEGAYVIDVGTGAGFPGIPLKIFRPDLKLTLLDSLNKRIKFLQEVVDGLELSEVQCIHARAEEGARNKALREKFDVAVSRAVARLQVLAEYCMPFVRVGGYFVALKGMKYAQESQEGQRAVKLLGGKDCRAVPVHLPSLEDKRAVLYIQKLKNTPKAYPRKAGTPDKN
;
A
#
# COMPACT_ATOMS: atom_id res chain seq x y z
N ARG A 1 6.56 -11.93 -17.21
CA ARG A 1 7.99 -12.29 -16.96
C ARG A 1 8.83 -11.12 -17.44
N TYR A 2 9.34 -10.32 -16.50
CA TYR A 2 10.29 -9.26 -16.81
C TYR A 2 11.70 -9.86 -16.85
N ILE A 3 12.40 -9.69 -17.95
CA ILE A 3 13.78 -10.20 -18.15
C ILE A 3 14.73 -9.15 -17.60
N CYS A 4 15.56 -9.53 -16.61
CA CYS A 4 16.63 -8.69 -16.11
C CYS A 4 17.79 -8.64 -17.10
N VAL A 5 18.20 -7.44 -17.48
CA VAL A 5 19.47 -7.19 -18.14
C VAL A 5 20.39 -6.52 -17.12
N ASN A 6 21.43 -7.25 -16.69
CA ASN A 6 22.46 -6.72 -15.82
C ASN A 6 23.41 -5.86 -16.63
N ASP A 7 23.64 -4.62 -16.21
CA ASP A 7 24.85 -3.88 -16.54
C ASP A 7 25.52 -3.37 -15.25
N LEU A 8 26.76 -3.79 -15.14
CA LEU A 8 27.74 -3.47 -14.11
C LEU A 8 28.15 -2.01 -14.16
N PHE A 9 28.23 -1.33 -13.01
CA PHE A 9 29.37 -0.44 -12.67
C PHE A 9 29.29 -0.02 -11.21
N GLY A 10 30.43 -0.21 -10.51
CA GLY A 10 30.62 0.14 -9.11
C GLY A 10 31.19 1.54 -8.88
N ALA A 11 31.10 2.00 -7.68
CA ALA A 11 32.17 2.60 -6.87
C ALA A 11 31.65 3.43 -5.69
N ALA A 12 32.29 3.27 -4.57
CA ALA A 12 32.07 3.75 -3.21
C ALA A 12 32.19 5.26 -2.96
N LYS A 13 31.56 5.70 -1.83
CA LYS A 13 32.02 6.66 -0.78
C LYS A 13 30.83 7.16 0.05
N THR A 14 30.87 7.27 1.27
CA THR A 14 31.51 7.53 2.54
C THR A 14 30.55 8.16 3.57
N THR A 15 30.48 7.69 4.78
CA THR A 15 30.06 8.07 6.14
C THR A 15 28.73 8.78 6.50
N GLU A 16 28.11 9.64 5.75
CA GLU A 16 26.66 9.95 5.87
C GLU A 16 25.84 9.09 4.89
N GLY A 17 26.53 8.46 3.97
CA GLY A 17 25.97 7.54 2.99
C GLY A 17 25.93 6.07 3.42
N GLY A 18 26.39 5.69 4.61
CA GLY A 18 26.50 4.28 5.01
C GLY A 18 25.14 3.58 5.08
N GLU A 19 24.21 4.13 5.82
CA GLU A 19 22.85 3.57 5.97
C GLU A 19 22.05 3.57 4.67
N LEU A 20 22.25 4.57 3.83
CA LEU A 20 21.58 4.66 2.52
C LEU A 20 22.14 3.67 1.52
N MET A 21 23.47 3.46 1.52
CA MET A 21 24.07 2.40 0.71
C MET A 21 23.62 1.03 1.19
N GLU A 22 23.57 0.80 2.51
CA GLU A 22 23.05 -0.43 3.08
C GLU A 22 21.58 -0.65 2.71
N PHE A 23 20.74 0.39 2.75
CA PHE A 23 19.34 0.29 2.34
C PHE A 23 19.20 -0.12 0.86
N ARG A 24 20.00 0.48 -0.04
CA ARG A 24 20.02 0.13 -1.47
C ARG A 24 20.33 -1.34 -1.69
N ASP A 25 21.39 -1.82 -1.02
CA ASP A 25 21.83 -3.21 -1.14
C ASP A 25 20.76 -4.17 -0.63
N TYR A 26 20.21 -3.92 0.57
CA TYR A 26 19.11 -4.73 1.11
C TYR A 26 17.85 -4.71 0.24
N LEU A 27 17.52 -3.56 -0.34
CA LEU A 27 16.37 -3.43 -1.24
C LEU A 27 16.55 -4.28 -2.50
N GLN A 28 17.74 -4.21 -3.12
CA GLN A 28 18.02 -4.98 -4.34
C GLN A 28 18.07 -6.48 -4.05
N GLU A 29 18.74 -6.91 -2.98
CA GLU A 29 18.77 -8.31 -2.55
C GLU A 29 17.36 -8.84 -2.25
N ALA A 30 16.55 -8.07 -1.52
CA ALA A 30 15.19 -8.46 -1.17
C ALA A 30 14.27 -8.51 -2.40
N ALA A 31 14.40 -7.56 -3.32
CA ALA A 31 13.64 -7.55 -4.56
C ALA A 31 13.97 -8.77 -5.43
N GLU A 32 15.26 -9.05 -5.62
CA GLU A 32 15.74 -10.21 -6.38
C GLU A 32 15.25 -11.52 -5.75
N ALA A 33 15.41 -11.67 -4.43
CA ALA A 33 14.95 -12.85 -3.69
C ALA A 33 13.42 -13.02 -3.78
N TYR A 34 12.66 -11.93 -3.89
CA TYR A 34 11.22 -11.97 -4.08
C TYR A 34 10.81 -12.16 -5.55
N GLY A 35 11.76 -12.13 -6.49
CA GLY A 35 11.52 -12.27 -7.93
C GLY A 35 11.06 -10.97 -8.60
N LEU A 36 11.37 -9.82 -8.02
CA LEU A 36 11.12 -8.49 -8.58
C LEU A 36 12.38 -7.91 -9.21
N CYS A 37 12.21 -7.21 -10.33
CA CYS A 37 13.29 -6.50 -11.00
C CYS A 37 13.09 -5.00 -10.82
N LEU A 38 14.02 -4.35 -10.12
CA LEU A 38 14.01 -2.91 -9.92
C LEU A 38 14.97 -2.25 -10.90
N THR A 39 14.51 -1.20 -11.58
CA THR A 39 15.38 -0.33 -12.38
C THR A 39 16.20 0.58 -11.44
N GLU A 40 17.31 1.13 -11.93
CA GLU A 40 18.11 2.08 -11.14
C GLU A 40 17.26 3.27 -10.68
N ARG A 41 16.41 3.82 -11.53
CA ARG A 41 15.48 4.89 -11.15
C ARG A 41 14.54 4.49 -10.00
N MET A 42 14.00 3.27 -10.00
CA MET A 42 13.17 2.78 -8.89
C MET A 42 13.99 2.69 -7.60
N VAL A 43 15.22 2.19 -7.67
CA VAL A 43 16.12 2.10 -6.50
C VAL A 43 16.42 3.49 -5.96
N GLU A 44 16.70 4.47 -6.81
CA GLU A 44 16.89 5.88 -6.43
C GLU A 44 15.63 6.45 -5.75
N GLN A 45 14.46 6.24 -6.31
CA GLN A 45 13.19 6.69 -5.74
C GLN A 45 12.90 6.04 -4.38
N PHE A 46 13.12 4.74 -4.23
CA PHE A 46 12.97 4.06 -2.94
C PHE A 46 13.97 4.57 -1.90
N THR A 47 15.19 4.87 -2.32
CA THR A 47 16.24 5.39 -1.42
C THR A 47 15.87 6.78 -0.92
N LEU A 48 15.47 7.69 -1.80
CA LEU A 48 15.01 9.02 -1.39
C LEU A 48 13.75 8.94 -0.52
N TYR A 49 12.84 8.01 -0.81
CA TYR A 49 11.67 7.77 0.05
C TYR A 49 12.09 7.32 1.46
N TYR A 50 13.09 6.44 1.56
CA TYR A 50 13.64 6.01 2.84
C TYR A 50 14.26 7.18 3.62
N GLU A 51 15.04 8.03 2.97
CA GLU A 51 15.60 9.25 3.58
C GLU A 51 14.51 10.15 4.16
N LEU A 52 13.51 10.49 3.35
CA LEU A 52 12.39 11.33 3.78
C LEU A 52 11.57 10.68 4.91
N LEU A 53 11.41 9.36 4.86
CA LEU A 53 10.75 8.60 5.93
C LEU A 53 11.47 8.75 7.26
N LEU A 54 12.79 8.60 7.28
CA LEU A 54 13.61 8.76 8.50
C LEU A 54 13.54 10.19 9.02
N GLU A 55 13.75 11.19 8.17
CA GLU A 55 13.70 12.60 8.55
C GLU A 55 12.34 12.99 9.19
N TRP A 56 11.24 12.61 8.54
CA TRP A 56 9.91 12.93 9.03
C TRP A 56 9.51 12.09 10.26
N ASN A 57 10.05 10.87 10.38
CA ASN A 57 9.76 10.00 11.52
C ASN A 57 10.22 10.60 12.85
N GLU A 58 11.28 11.38 12.85
CA GLU A 58 11.72 12.15 14.03
C GLU A 58 10.69 13.19 14.48
N LYS A 59 9.87 13.69 13.55
CA LYS A 59 8.92 14.79 13.79
C LYS A 59 7.51 14.29 14.13
N ILE A 60 7.04 13.19 13.51
CA ILE A 60 5.61 12.80 13.57
C ILE A 60 5.33 11.31 13.80
N ASN A 61 6.31 10.49 14.15
CA ASN A 61 6.14 9.05 14.40
C ASN A 61 5.36 8.32 13.28
N LEU A 62 5.97 8.21 12.11
CA LEU A 62 5.37 7.55 10.95
C LEU A 62 5.42 6.03 11.04
N THR A 63 6.53 5.49 11.55
CA THR A 63 6.78 4.06 11.67
C THR A 63 7.69 3.74 12.86
N ALA A 64 7.51 2.55 13.43
CA ALA A 64 8.44 2.01 14.43
C ALA A 64 9.63 1.27 13.78
N ILE A 65 9.56 1.00 12.46
CA ILE A 65 10.60 0.27 11.72
C ILE A 65 11.46 1.30 10.99
N THR A 66 12.72 1.41 11.36
CA THR A 66 13.68 2.38 10.81
C THR A 66 14.94 1.74 10.28
N GLU A 67 15.28 0.52 10.72
CA GLU A 67 16.45 -0.22 10.26
C GLU A 67 16.42 -0.47 8.75
N PRO A 68 17.49 -0.20 7.99
CA PRO A 68 17.51 -0.27 6.53
C PRO A 68 16.97 -1.58 5.96
N LYS A 69 17.44 -2.70 6.48
CA LYS A 69 17.00 -4.04 6.04
C LYS A 69 15.52 -4.28 6.32
N GLU A 70 15.05 -3.90 7.51
CA GLU A 70 13.66 -4.09 7.88
C GLU A 70 12.72 -3.21 7.04
N VAL A 71 13.09 -1.95 6.78
CA VAL A 71 12.31 -1.06 5.91
C VAL A 71 12.26 -1.61 4.49
N ALA A 72 13.39 -2.05 3.94
CA ALA A 72 13.44 -2.64 2.61
C ALA A 72 12.48 -3.83 2.48
N ILE A 73 12.47 -4.75 3.44
CA ILE A 73 11.67 -5.97 3.39
C ILE A 73 10.22 -5.73 3.85
N LYS A 74 10.05 -5.21 5.09
CA LYS A 74 8.74 -5.11 5.74
C LYS A 74 7.89 -3.93 5.26
N HIS A 75 8.50 -2.95 4.60
CA HIS A 75 7.76 -1.83 4.03
C HIS A 75 7.75 -1.86 2.51
N MET A 76 8.92 -1.92 1.84
CA MET A 76 8.95 -1.79 0.38
C MET A 76 8.49 -3.09 -0.31
N ILE A 77 9.16 -4.21 -0.06
CA ILE A 77 8.82 -5.49 -0.71
C ILE A 77 7.46 -6.00 -0.26
N ASP A 78 7.13 -5.87 1.03
CA ASP A 78 5.80 -6.22 1.54
C ASP A 78 4.69 -5.46 0.79
N SER A 79 4.87 -4.18 0.53
CA SER A 79 3.92 -3.37 -0.23
C SER A 79 3.74 -3.88 -1.67
N LEU A 80 4.80 -4.34 -2.31
CA LEU A 80 4.77 -4.87 -3.67
C LEU A 80 4.19 -6.29 -3.76
N SER A 81 4.08 -6.99 -2.62
CA SER A 81 3.56 -8.36 -2.55
C SER A 81 2.10 -8.50 -3.02
N CYS A 82 1.34 -7.41 -3.02
CA CYS A 82 -0.06 -7.42 -3.44
C CYS A 82 -0.26 -7.23 -4.95
N LEU A 83 0.80 -7.03 -5.73
CA LEU A 83 0.69 -6.87 -7.17
C LEU A 83 0.24 -8.18 -7.84
N ASP A 84 -0.89 -8.09 -8.55
CA ASP A 84 -1.47 -9.13 -9.38
C ASP A 84 -2.01 -8.43 -10.65
N GLU A 85 -1.50 -8.81 -11.83
CA GLU A 85 -1.86 -8.14 -13.10
C GLU A 85 -3.37 -8.22 -13.41
N LYS A 86 -4.04 -9.25 -12.90
CA LYS A 86 -5.50 -9.39 -13.05
C LYS A 86 -6.28 -8.45 -12.15
N VAL A 87 -5.65 -7.97 -11.07
CA VAL A 87 -6.24 -7.07 -10.09
C VAL A 87 -5.89 -5.61 -10.38
N PHE A 88 -4.65 -5.36 -10.83
CA PHE A 88 -4.14 -4.03 -11.18
C PHE A 88 -3.94 -3.90 -12.69
N PRO A 89 -5.00 -3.63 -13.47
CA PRO A 89 -4.86 -3.40 -14.91
C PRO A 89 -3.96 -2.20 -15.21
N GLU A 90 -3.49 -2.09 -16.44
CA GLU A 90 -2.69 -0.95 -16.88
C GLU A 90 -3.49 0.37 -16.72
N GLY A 91 -2.82 1.39 -16.16
CA GLY A 91 -3.44 2.69 -15.90
C GLY A 91 -4.52 2.70 -14.83
N ALA A 92 -4.60 1.66 -13.97
CA ALA A 92 -5.63 1.53 -12.95
C ALA A 92 -5.69 2.73 -12.01
N TYR A 93 -6.91 3.13 -11.64
CA TYR A 93 -7.17 4.07 -10.56
C TYR A 93 -7.12 3.33 -9.23
N VAL A 94 -6.13 3.66 -8.40
CA VAL A 94 -5.88 3.03 -7.11
C VAL A 94 -6.06 4.04 -5.98
N ILE A 95 -6.77 3.67 -4.93
CA ILE A 95 -6.83 4.45 -3.69
C ILE A 95 -6.20 3.65 -2.54
N ASP A 96 -5.27 4.27 -1.83
CA ASP A 96 -4.68 3.73 -0.60
C ASP A 96 -5.39 4.36 0.60
N VAL A 97 -6.20 3.56 1.29
CA VAL A 97 -7.08 4.03 2.36
C VAL A 97 -6.41 3.87 3.71
N GLY A 98 -6.21 4.99 4.40
CA GLY A 98 -5.43 5.03 5.63
C GLY A 98 -3.95 4.76 5.38
N THR A 99 -3.42 5.42 4.37
CA THR A 99 -2.10 5.15 3.80
C THR A 99 -0.93 5.32 4.78
N GLY A 100 -1.11 6.10 5.85
CA GLY A 100 -0.08 6.32 6.86
C GLY A 100 1.16 7.00 6.29
N ALA A 101 2.27 6.28 6.34
CA ALA A 101 3.53 6.73 5.74
C ALA A 101 3.63 6.44 4.21
N GLY A 102 2.52 6.13 3.55
CA GLY A 102 2.47 5.88 2.11
C GLY A 102 2.50 4.40 1.71
N PHE A 103 2.24 3.49 2.63
CA PHE A 103 2.29 2.05 2.39
C PHE A 103 0.89 1.42 2.31
N PRO A 104 0.57 0.67 1.25
CA PRO A 104 1.45 0.24 0.16
C PRO A 104 1.50 1.18 -1.05
N GLY A 105 0.77 2.30 -1.07
CA GLY A 105 0.50 3.12 -2.24
C GLY A 105 1.75 3.65 -2.95
N ILE A 106 2.69 4.26 -2.22
CA ILE A 106 3.90 4.85 -2.83
C ILE A 106 4.82 3.77 -3.43
N PRO A 107 5.16 2.67 -2.74
CA PRO A 107 5.89 1.57 -3.37
C PRO A 107 5.23 1.03 -4.64
N LEU A 108 3.90 0.87 -4.62
CA LEU A 108 3.14 0.46 -5.81
C LEU A 108 3.32 1.44 -6.96
N LYS A 109 3.28 2.74 -6.70
CA LYS A 109 3.44 3.80 -7.70
C LYS A 109 4.86 3.86 -8.26
N ILE A 110 5.87 3.66 -7.42
CA ILE A 110 7.27 3.59 -7.88
C ILE A 110 7.45 2.42 -8.84
N PHE A 111 6.94 1.24 -8.49
CA PHE A 111 7.08 0.04 -9.30
C PHE A 111 6.18 0.02 -10.55
N ARG A 112 4.98 0.60 -10.45
CA ARG A 112 3.97 0.72 -11.50
C ARG A 112 3.65 2.19 -11.74
N PRO A 113 4.51 2.93 -12.48
CA PRO A 113 4.33 4.36 -12.72
C PRO A 113 3.08 4.71 -13.55
N ASP A 114 2.51 3.73 -14.24
CA ASP A 114 1.25 3.85 -14.99
C ASP A 114 0.02 4.03 -14.09
N LEU A 115 0.07 3.61 -12.81
CA LEU A 115 -1.06 3.71 -11.90
C LEU A 115 -1.42 5.17 -11.59
N LYS A 116 -2.72 5.44 -11.47
CA LYS A 116 -3.26 6.73 -10.99
C LYS A 116 -3.62 6.58 -9.52
N LEU A 117 -2.80 7.15 -8.65
CA LEU A 117 -2.83 6.88 -7.22
C LEU A 117 -3.50 8.01 -6.43
N THR A 118 -4.41 7.64 -5.54
CA THR A 118 -4.93 8.52 -4.49
C THR A 118 -4.49 8.00 -3.14
N LEU A 119 -3.81 8.85 -2.37
CA LEU A 119 -3.38 8.58 -0.99
C LEU A 119 -4.35 9.28 -0.05
N LEU A 120 -5.06 8.54 0.79
CA LEU A 120 -6.05 9.07 1.71
C LEU A 120 -5.67 8.77 3.16
N ASP A 121 -5.55 9.81 3.98
CA ASP A 121 -5.30 9.69 5.42
C ASP A 121 -6.08 10.75 6.21
N SER A 122 -6.45 10.41 7.44
CA SER A 122 -7.18 11.30 8.35
C SER A 122 -6.30 12.29 9.10
N LEU A 123 -4.97 12.16 9.03
CA LEU A 123 -4.01 13.01 9.72
C LEU A 123 -3.31 13.97 8.75
N ASN A 124 -3.60 15.26 8.86
CA ASN A 124 -3.03 16.27 7.98
C ASN A 124 -1.49 16.31 7.99
N LYS A 125 -0.86 15.96 9.12
CA LYS A 125 0.61 15.88 9.22
C LYS A 125 1.18 14.82 8.26
N ARG A 126 0.49 13.67 8.13
CA ARG A 126 0.87 12.61 7.19
C ARG A 126 0.67 13.04 5.75
N ILE A 127 -0.41 13.76 5.45
CA ILE A 127 -0.65 14.32 4.10
C ILE A 127 0.46 15.26 3.67
N LYS A 128 0.97 16.10 4.58
CA LYS A 128 2.12 16.98 4.30
C LYS A 128 3.38 16.18 3.97
N PHE A 129 3.67 15.14 4.75
CA PHE A 129 4.78 14.23 4.47
C PHE A 129 4.61 13.56 3.09
N LEU A 130 3.43 13.01 2.82
CA LEU A 130 3.15 12.32 1.56
C LEU A 130 3.30 13.26 0.35
N GLN A 131 2.87 14.52 0.47
CA GLN A 131 3.05 15.50 -0.59
C GLN A 131 4.53 15.77 -0.85
N GLU A 132 5.36 15.91 0.21
CA GLU A 132 6.80 16.09 0.06
C GLU A 132 7.47 14.87 -0.61
N VAL A 133 7.03 13.65 -0.26
CA VAL A 133 7.51 12.44 -0.93
C VAL A 133 7.11 12.43 -2.40
N VAL A 134 5.84 12.71 -2.71
CA VAL A 134 5.34 12.74 -4.09
C VAL A 134 6.11 13.74 -4.95
N ASP A 135 6.34 14.94 -4.42
CA ASP A 135 7.08 16.00 -5.11
C ASP A 135 8.56 15.65 -5.26
N GLY A 136 9.20 15.17 -4.18
CA GLY A 136 10.62 14.79 -4.16
C GLY A 136 10.95 13.62 -5.09
N LEU A 137 10.06 12.64 -5.19
CA LEU A 137 10.20 11.49 -6.08
C LEU A 137 9.72 11.76 -7.52
N GLU A 138 9.22 12.97 -7.79
CA GLU A 138 8.64 13.35 -9.08
C GLU A 138 7.55 12.37 -9.57
N LEU A 139 6.67 11.92 -8.65
CA LEU A 139 5.59 11.00 -8.99
C LEU A 139 4.43 11.75 -9.66
N SER A 140 4.16 11.41 -10.91
CA SER A 140 3.01 11.94 -11.65
C SER A 140 1.72 11.21 -11.31
N GLU A 141 0.55 11.82 -11.55
CA GLU A 141 -0.77 11.19 -11.36
C GLU A 141 -0.97 10.66 -9.92
N VAL A 142 -0.51 11.41 -8.92
CA VAL A 142 -0.73 11.11 -7.50
C VAL A 142 -1.48 12.25 -6.84
N GLN A 143 -2.53 11.92 -6.09
CA GLN A 143 -3.33 12.86 -5.32
C GLN A 143 -3.29 12.50 -3.83
N CYS A 144 -2.99 13.46 -2.96
CA CYS A 144 -3.04 13.32 -1.51
C CYS A 144 -4.32 13.96 -0.97
N ILE A 145 -5.14 13.21 -0.23
CA ILE A 145 -6.43 13.67 0.29
C ILE A 145 -6.46 13.54 1.82
N HIS A 146 -6.68 14.67 2.49
CA HIS A 146 -6.94 14.71 3.93
C HIS A 146 -8.44 14.48 4.18
N ALA A 147 -8.80 13.28 4.56
CA ALA A 147 -10.17 12.92 4.94
C ALA A 147 -10.19 11.62 5.76
N ARG A 148 -11.22 11.43 6.57
CA ARG A 148 -11.56 10.10 7.10
C ARG A 148 -12.10 9.23 5.97
N ALA A 149 -11.86 7.92 6.04
CA ALA A 149 -12.34 6.98 5.03
C ALA A 149 -13.86 7.07 4.83
N GLU A 150 -14.62 7.17 5.92
CA GLU A 150 -16.08 7.26 5.91
C GLU A 150 -16.59 8.54 5.23
N GLU A 151 -15.88 9.65 5.39
CA GLU A 151 -16.20 10.93 4.75
C GLU A 151 -15.84 10.92 3.27
N GLY A 152 -14.61 10.44 2.95
CA GLY A 152 -14.15 10.30 1.58
C GLY A 152 -15.05 9.38 0.76
N ALA A 153 -15.47 8.26 1.33
CA ALA A 153 -16.35 7.30 0.67
C ALA A 153 -17.80 7.79 0.44
N ARG A 154 -18.20 8.87 1.09
CA ARG A 154 -19.48 9.56 0.83
C ARG A 154 -19.36 10.64 -0.23
N ASN A 155 -18.15 11.06 -0.54
CA ASN A 155 -17.91 12.02 -1.62
C ASN A 155 -18.18 11.36 -2.97
N LYS A 156 -19.11 11.93 -3.75
CA LYS A 156 -19.51 11.41 -5.08
C LYS A 156 -18.35 11.35 -6.08
N ALA A 157 -17.32 12.19 -5.91
CA ALA A 157 -16.14 12.19 -6.76
C ALA A 157 -15.22 10.98 -6.49
N LEU A 158 -15.31 10.35 -5.31
CA LEU A 158 -14.46 9.25 -4.91
C LEU A 158 -15.21 7.92 -4.80
N ARG A 159 -16.50 7.95 -4.45
CA ARG A 159 -17.31 6.75 -4.25
C ARG A 159 -17.41 5.93 -5.53
N GLU A 160 -17.01 4.65 -5.46
CA GLU A 160 -17.13 3.68 -6.56
C GLU A 160 -16.42 4.14 -7.85
N LYS A 161 -15.28 4.84 -7.70
CA LYS A 161 -14.49 5.37 -8.82
C LYS A 161 -13.18 4.63 -9.07
N PHE A 162 -12.73 3.83 -8.12
CA PHE A 162 -11.43 3.19 -8.18
C PHE A 162 -11.51 1.75 -8.68
N ASP A 163 -10.53 1.35 -9.48
CA ASP A 163 -10.33 -0.04 -9.89
C ASP A 163 -9.91 -0.88 -8.69
N VAL A 164 -9.05 -0.31 -7.85
CA VAL A 164 -8.52 -0.98 -6.66
C VAL A 164 -8.50 -0.03 -5.47
N ALA A 165 -9.02 -0.49 -4.33
CA ALA A 165 -8.73 0.09 -3.04
C ALA A 165 -7.74 -0.82 -2.31
N VAL A 166 -6.60 -0.28 -1.91
CA VAL A 166 -5.61 -0.99 -1.11
C VAL A 166 -5.62 -0.48 0.32
N SER A 167 -5.28 -1.33 1.26
CA SER A 167 -5.00 -0.92 2.63
C SER A 167 -4.08 -1.92 3.31
N ARG A 168 -3.18 -1.42 4.17
CA ARG A 168 -2.29 -2.23 4.97
C ARG A 168 -2.49 -1.97 6.45
N ALA A 169 -2.72 -3.03 7.18
CA ALA A 169 -2.74 -3.12 8.62
C ALA A 169 -3.95 -2.60 9.36
N VAL A 170 -4.17 -2.10 10.23
CA VAL A 170 -4.77 -1.33 11.31
C VAL A 170 -6.09 -1.84 11.85
N ALA A 171 -7.03 -2.30 11.05
CA ALA A 171 -8.35 -2.73 11.51
C ALA A 171 -8.66 -4.18 11.12
N ARG A 172 -9.62 -4.80 11.83
CA ARG A 172 -10.17 -6.10 11.44
C ARG A 172 -10.82 -6.01 10.06
N LEU A 173 -10.88 -7.12 9.34
CA LEU A 173 -11.34 -7.13 7.95
C LEU A 173 -12.75 -6.53 7.78
N GLN A 174 -13.69 -6.80 8.72
CA GLN A 174 -15.04 -6.25 8.63
C GLN A 174 -15.07 -4.72 8.67
N VAL A 175 -14.24 -4.10 9.50
CA VAL A 175 -14.10 -2.64 9.60
C VAL A 175 -13.40 -2.09 8.36
N LEU A 176 -12.33 -2.73 7.96
CA LEU A 176 -11.53 -2.32 6.82
C LEU A 176 -12.32 -2.44 5.50
N ALA A 177 -13.16 -3.47 5.37
CA ALA A 177 -14.05 -3.61 4.24
C ALA A 177 -15.06 -2.45 4.16
N GLU A 178 -15.59 -1.98 5.30
CA GLU A 178 -16.48 -0.81 5.33
C GLU A 178 -15.77 0.49 4.93
N TYR A 179 -14.46 0.61 5.23
CA TYR A 179 -13.67 1.76 4.82
C TYR A 179 -13.28 1.73 3.34
N CYS A 180 -13.01 0.56 2.77
CA CYS A 180 -12.41 0.43 1.45
C CYS A 180 -13.40 0.08 0.34
N MET A 181 -14.35 -0.84 0.58
CA MET A 181 -15.31 -1.30 -0.44
C MET A 181 -16.12 -0.17 -1.09
N PRO A 182 -16.55 0.89 -0.36
CA PRO A 182 -17.32 1.97 -0.97
C PRO A 182 -16.54 2.78 -2.03
N PHE A 183 -15.22 2.74 -2.05
CA PHE A 183 -14.41 3.41 -3.08
C PHE A 183 -14.32 2.59 -4.38
N VAL A 184 -14.46 1.27 -4.27
CA VAL A 184 -14.25 0.34 -5.38
C VAL A 184 -15.45 0.32 -6.31
N ARG A 185 -15.21 0.47 -7.62
CA ARG A 185 -16.24 0.28 -8.65
C ARG A 185 -16.66 -1.19 -8.76
N VAL A 186 -17.82 -1.48 -9.29
CA VAL A 186 -18.24 -2.84 -9.60
C VAL A 186 -17.26 -3.45 -10.61
N GLY A 187 -16.81 -4.67 -10.36
CA GLY A 187 -15.77 -5.36 -11.12
C GLY A 187 -14.34 -5.09 -10.64
N GLY A 188 -14.12 -4.06 -9.80
CA GLY A 188 -12.84 -3.77 -9.18
C GLY A 188 -12.57 -4.62 -7.93
N TYR A 189 -11.49 -4.30 -7.22
CA TYR A 189 -11.02 -5.09 -6.08
C TYR A 189 -10.72 -4.24 -4.85
N PHE A 190 -11.06 -4.77 -3.69
CA PHE A 190 -10.46 -4.38 -2.43
C PHE A 190 -9.33 -5.34 -2.10
N VAL A 191 -8.14 -4.80 -1.79
CA VAL A 191 -6.91 -5.54 -1.53
C VAL A 191 -6.38 -5.17 -0.15
N ALA A 192 -6.33 -6.13 0.77
CA ALA A 192 -5.85 -5.92 2.13
C ALA A 192 -4.58 -6.73 2.40
N LEU A 193 -3.50 -6.05 2.79
CA LEU A 193 -2.28 -6.69 3.26
C LEU A 193 -2.43 -6.98 4.75
N LYS A 194 -2.37 -8.26 5.12
CA LYS A 194 -2.66 -8.75 6.46
C LYS A 194 -1.54 -9.59 7.04
N GLY A 195 -1.35 -9.46 8.36
CA GLY A 195 -0.40 -10.27 9.13
C GLY A 195 -0.98 -11.59 9.61
N MET A 196 -0.41 -12.15 10.66
CA MET A 196 -0.57 -13.52 11.16
C MET A 196 -2.02 -14.00 11.33
N LYS A 197 -2.96 -13.11 11.67
CA LYS A 197 -4.37 -13.45 11.92
C LYS A 197 -5.27 -13.44 10.68
N TYR A 198 -4.70 -13.34 9.49
CA TYR A 198 -5.45 -13.17 8.25
C TYR A 198 -6.52 -14.24 8.01
N ALA A 199 -6.26 -15.49 8.37
CA ALA A 199 -7.20 -16.60 8.14
C ALA A 199 -8.46 -16.44 9.00
N GLN A 200 -8.29 -16.12 10.29
CA GLN A 200 -9.39 -15.84 11.20
C GLN A 200 -10.16 -14.60 10.77
N GLU A 201 -9.46 -13.51 10.48
CA GLU A 201 -10.07 -12.25 10.04
C GLU A 201 -10.85 -12.41 8.73
N SER A 202 -10.35 -13.21 7.78
CA SER A 202 -11.03 -13.51 6.54
C SER A 202 -12.37 -14.21 6.77
N GLN A 203 -12.40 -15.17 7.68
CA GLN A 203 -13.61 -15.89 8.04
C GLN A 203 -14.63 -14.99 8.75
N GLU A 204 -14.18 -14.24 9.76
CA GLU A 204 -15.04 -13.33 10.53
C GLU A 204 -15.59 -12.17 9.68
N GLY A 205 -14.78 -11.66 8.74
CA GLY A 205 -15.15 -10.53 7.88
C GLY A 205 -16.07 -10.86 6.71
N GLN A 206 -16.27 -12.14 6.40
CA GLN A 206 -16.97 -12.57 5.19
C GLN A 206 -18.40 -12.03 5.07
N ARG A 207 -19.13 -11.95 6.19
CA ARG A 207 -20.49 -11.41 6.21
C ARG A 207 -20.50 -9.91 5.85
N ALA A 208 -19.60 -9.14 6.41
CA ALA A 208 -19.47 -7.71 6.11
C ALA A 208 -19.06 -7.48 4.64
N VAL A 209 -18.13 -8.25 4.12
CA VAL A 209 -17.71 -8.21 2.72
C VAL A 209 -18.90 -8.42 1.79
N LYS A 210 -19.72 -9.45 2.02
CA LYS A 210 -20.92 -9.72 1.21
C LYS A 210 -21.96 -8.60 1.29
N LEU A 211 -22.18 -8.05 2.49
CA LEU A 211 -23.10 -6.93 2.72
C LEU A 211 -22.66 -5.68 1.94
N LEU A 212 -21.37 -5.44 1.83
CA LEU A 212 -20.79 -4.30 1.14
C LEU A 212 -20.65 -4.50 -0.39
N GLY A 213 -21.12 -5.62 -0.91
CA GLY A 213 -21.15 -5.94 -2.33
C GLY A 213 -19.96 -6.77 -2.84
N GLY A 214 -19.14 -7.32 -1.94
CA GLY A 214 -17.98 -8.13 -2.30
C GLY A 214 -18.30 -9.61 -2.52
N LYS A 215 -17.40 -10.26 -3.28
CA LYS A 215 -17.32 -11.72 -3.42
C LYS A 215 -16.56 -12.32 -2.22
N ASP A 216 -16.55 -13.65 -2.15
CA ASP A 216 -15.73 -14.37 -1.17
C ASP A 216 -14.26 -13.95 -1.27
N CYS A 217 -13.64 -13.77 -0.11
CA CYS A 217 -12.26 -13.36 0.01
C CYS A 217 -11.31 -14.46 -0.49
N ARG A 218 -10.41 -14.11 -1.40
CA ARG A 218 -9.28 -14.96 -1.82
C ARG A 218 -8.04 -14.54 -1.03
N ALA A 219 -7.59 -15.39 -0.12
CA ALA A 219 -6.36 -15.17 0.62
C ALA A 219 -5.17 -15.81 -0.11
N VAL A 220 -4.12 -15.05 -0.33
CA VAL A 220 -2.87 -15.50 -0.93
C VAL A 220 -1.75 -15.32 0.09
N PRO A 221 -1.18 -16.43 0.63
CA PRO A 221 -0.04 -16.34 1.51
C PRO A 221 1.15 -15.65 0.86
N VAL A 222 1.86 -14.84 1.64
CA VAL A 222 3.06 -14.11 1.20
C VAL A 222 4.24 -14.56 2.04
N HIS A 223 5.34 -14.88 1.37
CA HIS A 223 6.62 -15.23 1.99
C HIS A 223 7.64 -14.16 1.63
N LEU A 224 7.95 -13.30 2.59
CA LEU A 224 8.97 -12.26 2.40
C LEU A 224 10.37 -12.83 2.64
N PRO A 225 11.39 -12.34 1.91
CA PRO A 225 12.76 -12.76 2.11
C PRO A 225 13.21 -12.58 3.57
N SER A 226 13.89 -13.56 4.10
CA SER A 226 14.46 -13.55 5.47
C SER A 226 13.44 -13.36 6.61
N LEU A 227 12.14 -13.54 6.35
CA LEU A 227 11.09 -13.47 7.37
C LEU A 227 10.26 -14.75 7.40
N GLU A 228 9.99 -15.23 8.61
CA GLU A 228 9.12 -16.40 8.84
C GLU A 228 7.68 -16.01 9.21
N ASP A 229 7.40 -14.71 9.28
CA ASP A 229 6.10 -14.19 9.67
C ASP A 229 5.00 -14.63 8.70
N LYS A 230 3.94 -15.20 9.25
CA LYS A 230 2.74 -15.52 8.47
C LYS A 230 2.03 -14.24 8.07
N ARG A 231 1.86 -14.05 6.78
CA ARG A 231 1.12 -12.94 6.19
C ARG A 231 0.43 -13.35 4.91
N ALA A 232 -0.56 -12.60 4.51
CA ALA A 232 -1.27 -12.83 3.26
C ALA A 232 -1.82 -11.52 2.69
N VAL A 233 -2.05 -11.54 1.39
CA VAL A 233 -2.87 -10.55 0.71
C VAL A 233 -4.27 -11.12 0.53
N LEU A 234 -5.27 -10.34 0.93
CA LEU A 234 -6.68 -10.67 0.77
C LEU A 234 -7.22 -9.89 -0.43
N TYR A 235 -7.74 -10.60 -1.43
CA TYR A 235 -8.35 -10.01 -2.62
C TYR A 235 -9.86 -10.24 -2.57
N ILE A 236 -10.63 -9.17 -2.66
CA ILE A 236 -12.08 -9.15 -2.62
C ILE A 236 -12.61 -8.43 -3.85
N GLN A 237 -13.18 -9.17 -4.79
CA GLN A 237 -13.80 -8.58 -5.98
C GLN A 237 -15.14 -7.96 -5.62
N LYS A 238 -15.41 -6.76 -6.11
CA LYS A 238 -16.69 -6.10 -5.95
C LYS A 238 -17.68 -6.53 -7.04
N LEU A 239 -18.77 -7.14 -6.63
CA LEU A 239 -19.81 -7.66 -7.53
C LEU A 239 -21.02 -6.74 -7.64
N LYS A 240 -21.31 -5.95 -6.59
CA LYS A 240 -22.49 -5.08 -6.49
C LYS A 240 -22.10 -3.75 -5.86
N ASN A 241 -22.88 -2.71 -6.14
CA ASN A 241 -22.75 -1.42 -5.47
C ASN A 241 -22.89 -1.58 -3.95
N THR A 242 -22.08 -0.85 -3.22
CA THR A 242 -22.18 -0.77 -1.76
C THR A 242 -23.47 -0.05 -1.39
N PRO A 243 -24.31 -0.59 -0.48
CA PRO A 243 -25.52 0.06 -0.05
C PRO A 243 -25.29 1.49 0.45
N LYS A 244 -26.20 2.41 0.18
CA LYS A 244 -26.07 3.85 0.54
C LYS A 244 -25.94 4.10 2.05
N ALA A 245 -26.38 3.16 2.88
CA ALA A 245 -26.22 3.22 4.34
C ALA A 245 -24.74 3.13 4.77
N TYR A 246 -23.87 2.58 3.91
CA TYR A 246 -22.45 2.40 4.19
C TYR A 246 -21.58 3.36 3.36
N PRO A 247 -20.45 3.80 3.91
CA PRO A 247 -19.98 3.54 5.28
C PRO A 247 -20.89 4.24 6.31
N ARG A 248 -20.96 3.66 7.52
CA ARG A 248 -21.62 4.32 8.67
C ARG A 248 -20.87 5.60 9.05
N LYS A 249 -21.38 6.38 9.98
CA LYS A 249 -20.75 7.63 10.44
C LYS A 249 -19.34 7.33 11.00
N ALA A 250 -18.44 8.30 10.84
CA ALA A 250 -17.08 8.23 11.34
C ALA A 250 -17.02 7.76 12.81
N GLY A 251 -16.11 6.81 13.08
CA GLY A 251 -15.92 6.18 14.38
C GLY A 251 -16.99 5.14 14.75
N THR A 252 -18.00 4.87 13.93
CA THR A 252 -19.00 3.81 14.16
C THR A 252 -18.49 2.43 13.74
N PRO A 253 -17.79 2.26 12.61
CA PRO A 253 -17.27 0.96 12.20
C PRO A 253 -16.34 0.29 13.22
N ASP A 254 -15.57 1.07 13.95
CA ASP A 254 -14.61 0.56 14.96
C ASP A 254 -15.27 0.07 16.28
N LYS A 255 -16.54 0.35 16.48
CA LYS A 255 -17.24 0.06 17.74
C LYS A 255 -18.01 -1.26 17.75
N ASN A 256 -17.99 -2.02 16.66
CA ASN A 256 -18.76 -3.28 16.53
C ASN A 256 -17.85 -4.47 16.28
#